data_6ab29a8dfa39b7730d499f602abd0323
#
_entry.id   6ab29a8dfa39b7730d499f602abd0323
#
_cell.length_a   1.000
_cell.length_b   1.000
_cell.length_c   1.000
_cell.angle_alpha   90.00
_cell.angle_beta   90.00
_cell.angle_gamma   90.00
#
_symmetry.space_group_name_H-M   'P 1'
#
loop_
_entity.id
_entity.type
_entity.pdbx_description
1 polymer ?
#
loop_
_entity_poly.entity_id
_entity_poly.type
_entity_poly.pdbx_seq_one_letter_code
_entity_poly.pdbx_strand_id
1 'polypeptide(L)'
;VGYDVVPTDSLSAHLHERLPDATHLSLALSASGSLSGGTLKTLINGFGSGSAVREDGHLRAIPTASKQRVVEFGDGTETVMTIPWGDLSTAYRTTGIPNIAVYVAVPDAVRHALMVARPFEGLFAADPVQRFLKGLVDRFVDGPSEVDRAKNETVVWGEAWSEETGETVQSILRTPDTYALTVEAALACAERVLDGAAAAGFRTPAGAFGPDFVLELPGVTRQDR
;
A
#
# COMPACT_ATOMS: atom_id res chain seq x y z
N VAL A 1 -5.99 -6.18 9.29
CA VAL A 1 -5.74 -5.05 10.18
C VAL A 1 -4.24 -4.86 10.39
N GLY A 2 -3.80 -3.64 10.51
CA GLY A 2 -2.40 -3.25 10.54
C GLY A 2 -2.11 -2.21 9.45
N TYR A 3 -0.83 -1.90 9.19
CA TYR A 3 -0.48 -0.91 8.18
C TYR A 3 -1.01 -1.29 6.79
N ASP A 4 -0.85 -2.53 6.42
CA ASP A 4 -1.51 -3.14 5.29
C ASP A 4 -2.78 -3.79 5.83
N VAL A 5 -3.86 -3.02 5.98
CA VAL A 5 -4.64 -2.26 5.01
C VAL A 5 -5.27 -0.97 5.64
N VAL A 6 -5.11 -0.71 6.96
CA VAL A 6 -5.89 0.34 7.64
C VAL A 6 -5.75 1.72 6.97
N PRO A 7 -4.56 2.29 6.73
CA PRO A 7 -4.44 3.63 6.17
C PRO A 7 -4.93 3.72 4.71
N THR A 8 -4.64 2.72 3.90
CA THR A 8 -5.00 2.72 2.49
C THR A 8 -6.50 2.49 2.25
N ASP A 9 -7.13 1.61 3.03
CA ASP A 9 -8.58 1.37 2.99
C ASP A 9 -9.37 2.59 3.48
N SER A 10 -8.91 3.22 4.57
CA SER A 10 -9.52 4.46 5.08
C SER A 10 -9.40 5.62 4.07
N LEU A 11 -8.22 5.76 3.43
CA LEU A 11 -8.02 6.77 2.40
C LEU A 11 -8.89 6.50 1.16
N SER A 12 -9.01 5.23 0.76
CA SER A 12 -9.88 4.83 -0.35
C SER A 12 -11.35 5.14 -0.09
N ALA A 13 -11.83 4.83 1.11
CA ALA A 13 -13.20 5.14 1.53
C ALA A 13 -13.45 6.66 1.53
N HIS A 14 -12.51 7.44 2.07
CA HIS A 14 -12.60 8.90 2.09
C HIS A 14 -12.64 9.50 0.68
N LEU A 15 -11.79 9.05 -0.23
CA LEU A 15 -11.80 9.50 -1.62
C LEU A 15 -13.12 9.15 -2.33
N HIS A 16 -13.66 7.97 -2.05
CA HIS A 16 -14.94 7.56 -2.60
C HIS A 16 -16.11 8.40 -2.05
N GLU A 17 -16.07 8.80 -0.77
CA GLU A 17 -17.07 9.75 -0.22
C GLU A 17 -16.99 11.12 -0.89
N ARG A 18 -15.78 11.58 -1.26
CA ARG A 18 -15.58 12.86 -1.98
C ARG A 18 -15.99 12.78 -3.45
N LEU A 19 -15.88 11.60 -4.07
CA LEU A 19 -16.25 11.35 -5.48
C LEU A 19 -16.95 9.98 -5.59
N PRO A 20 -18.27 9.91 -5.31
CA PRO A 20 -19.01 8.64 -5.28
C PRO A 20 -19.07 7.90 -6.62
N ASP A 21 -18.99 8.61 -7.73
CA ASP A 21 -18.99 8.09 -9.10
C ASP A 21 -17.59 7.90 -9.67
N ALA A 22 -16.57 7.82 -8.81
CA ALA A 22 -15.22 7.47 -9.23
C ALA A 22 -15.20 6.11 -9.94
N THR A 23 -14.58 6.08 -11.10
CA THR A 23 -14.36 4.85 -11.89
C THR A 23 -12.96 4.28 -11.68
N HIS A 24 -12.05 5.08 -11.17
CA HIS A 24 -10.64 4.75 -10.97
C HIS A 24 -10.13 5.20 -9.61
N LEU A 25 -9.21 4.41 -9.05
CA LEU A 25 -8.48 4.70 -7.82
C LEU A 25 -7.00 4.37 -7.98
N SER A 26 -6.14 5.29 -7.62
CA SER A 26 -4.71 5.06 -7.48
C SER A 26 -4.26 5.34 -6.05
N LEU A 27 -3.51 4.42 -5.47
CA LEU A 27 -2.86 4.59 -4.17
C LEU A 27 -1.35 4.52 -4.36
N ALA A 28 -0.60 5.34 -3.67
CA ALA A 28 0.85 5.29 -3.69
C ALA A 28 1.42 5.45 -2.28
N LEU A 29 2.43 4.63 -1.96
CA LEU A 29 3.08 4.64 -0.66
C LEU A 29 4.53 5.11 -0.82
N SER A 30 4.93 6.06 0.01
CA SER A 30 6.33 6.45 0.20
C SER A 30 6.67 6.30 1.69
N ALA A 31 7.67 5.48 1.99
CA ALA A 31 8.11 5.23 3.36
C ALA A 31 9.56 5.67 3.52
N SER A 32 9.82 6.51 4.53
CA SER A 32 11.18 6.80 4.95
C SER A 32 11.73 5.65 5.80
N GLY A 33 13.02 5.35 5.65
CA GLY A 33 13.72 4.37 6.46
C GLY A 33 13.98 3.02 5.80
N SER A 34 14.57 2.10 6.56
CA SER A 34 14.95 0.77 6.10
C SER A 34 13.82 -0.25 6.27
N LEU A 35 13.71 -1.16 5.31
CA LEU A 35 12.76 -2.27 5.39
C LEU A 35 13.26 -3.37 6.34
N SER A 36 12.33 -4.03 7.04
CA SER A 36 12.69 -5.21 7.84
C SER A 36 13.08 -6.39 6.94
N GLY A 37 13.87 -7.30 7.49
CA GLY A 37 14.21 -8.56 6.81
C GLY A 37 12.97 -9.36 6.38
N GLY A 38 11.90 -9.32 7.18
CA GLY A 38 10.60 -9.94 6.83
C GLY A 38 9.96 -9.31 5.60
N THR A 39 9.91 -7.98 5.54
CA THR A 39 9.38 -7.24 4.38
C THR A 39 10.21 -7.52 3.11
N LEU A 40 11.53 -7.51 3.21
CA LEU A 40 12.41 -7.84 2.08
C LEU A 40 12.20 -9.27 1.58
N LYS A 41 12.04 -10.26 2.46
CA LYS A 41 11.72 -11.64 2.07
C LYS A 41 10.37 -11.74 1.38
N THR A 42 9.37 -10.98 1.81
CA THR A 42 8.06 -10.90 1.15
C THR A 42 8.19 -10.31 -0.26
N LEU A 43 8.99 -9.25 -0.42
CA LEU A 43 9.28 -8.66 -1.74
C LEU A 43 10.00 -9.67 -2.66
N ILE A 44 10.99 -10.41 -2.13
CA ILE A 44 11.68 -11.49 -2.88
C ILE A 44 10.68 -12.55 -3.33
N ASN A 45 9.74 -12.96 -2.48
CA ASN A 45 8.69 -13.92 -2.86
C ASN A 45 7.80 -13.39 -3.98
N GLY A 46 7.43 -12.10 -3.92
CA GLY A 46 6.58 -11.45 -4.91
C GLY A 46 7.27 -11.20 -6.25
N PHE A 47 8.59 -11.01 -6.25
CA PHE A 47 9.33 -10.59 -7.44
C PHE A 47 9.21 -11.57 -8.63
N GLY A 48 9.14 -12.86 -8.38
CA GLY A 48 8.96 -13.86 -9.43
C GLY A 48 7.52 -14.01 -9.94
N SER A 49 6.55 -13.32 -9.33
CA SER A 49 5.12 -13.44 -9.62
C SER A 49 4.56 -12.28 -10.46
N GLY A 50 5.39 -11.30 -10.81
CA GLY A 50 4.95 -10.10 -11.52
C GLY A 50 4.29 -9.09 -10.59
N SER A 51 3.45 -8.22 -11.16
CA SER A 51 2.60 -7.27 -10.44
C SER A 51 1.14 -7.51 -10.80
N ALA A 52 0.24 -6.74 -10.20
CA ALA A 52 -1.18 -6.81 -10.47
C ALA A 52 -1.84 -5.43 -10.41
N VAL A 53 -2.96 -5.31 -11.10
CA VAL A 53 -3.90 -4.20 -11.00
C VAL A 53 -5.31 -4.76 -10.97
N ARG A 54 -6.29 -3.94 -10.62
CA ARG A 54 -7.70 -4.24 -10.88
C ARG A 54 -8.15 -3.44 -12.08
N GLU A 55 -8.78 -4.11 -13.05
CA GLU A 55 -9.36 -3.52 -14.26
C GLU A 55 -10.76 -4.11 -14.46
N ASP A 56 -11.75 -3.27 -14.65
CA ASP A 56 -13.16 -3.66 -14.82
C ASP A 56 -13.66 -4.62 -13.72
N GLY A 57 -13.28 -4.36 -12.48
CA GLY A 57 -13.63 -5.19 -11.33
C GLY A 57 -12.85 -6.50 -11.20
N HIS A 58 -11.91 -6.83 -12.10
CA HIS A 58 -11.15 -8.07 -12.11
C HIS A 58 -9.66 -7.85 -11.83
N LEU A 59 -9.06 -8.74 -11.06
CA LEU A 59 -7.60 -8.72 -10.87
C LEU A 59 -6.91 -9.17 -12.17
N ARG A 60 -5.97 -8.35 -12.64
CA ARG A 60 -5.15 -8.59 -13.83
C ARG A 60 -3.69 -8.65 -13.45
N ALA A 61 -3.03 -9.74 -13.79
CA ALA A 61 -1.58 -9.84 -13.69
C ALA A 61 -0.93 -8.95 -14.76
N ILE A 62 0.08 -8.20 -14.35
CA ILE A 62 0.91 -7.37 -15.22
C ILE A 62 2.39 -7.61 -14.91
N PRO A 63 3.31 -7.35 -15.85
CA PRO A 63 4.73 -7.51 -15.56
C PRO A 63 5.21 -6.55 -14.47
N THR A 64 6.22 -6.97 -13.69
CA THR A 64 6.87 -6.16 -12.65
C THR A 64 7.30 -4.79 -13.21
N ALA A 65 7.04 -3.72 -12.46
CA ALA A 65 7.38 -2.34 -12.82
C ALA A 65 6.89 -1.89 -14.21
N SER A 66 5.84 -2.51 -14.76
CA SER A 66 5.31 -2.16 -16.09
C SER A 66 4.52 -0.85 -16.10
N LYS A 67 3.83 -0.53 -15.00
CA LYS A 67 3.17 0.77 -14.82
C LYS A 67 3.95 1.59 -13.80
N GLN A 68 4.30 2.81 -14.19
CA GLN A 68 5.01 3.78 -13.36
C GLN A 68 4.34 5.14 -13.50
N ARG A 69 4.42 5.95 -12.46
CA ARG A 69 3.99 7.36 -12.49
C ARG A 69 4.85 8.22 -11.57
N VAL A 70 4.84 9.52 -11.77
CA VAL A 70 5.40 10.48 -10.84
C VAL A 70 4.27 10.94 -9.92
N VAL A 71 4.48 10.88 -8.62
CA VAL A 71 3.52 11.26 -7.57
C VAL A 71 4.14 12.33 -6.70
N GLU A 72 3.34 13.36 -6.37
CA GLU A 72 3.72 14.42 -5.46
C GLU A 72 3.19 14.12 -4.07
N PHE A 73 4.09 13.79 -3.12
CA PHE A 73 3.75 13.38 -1.77
C PHE A 73 3.62 14.53 -0.75
N GLY A 74 3.75 15.77 -1.21
CA GLY A 74 3.67 16.98 -0.38
C GLY A 74 5.04 17.56 -0.02
N ASP A 75 6.05 16.72 0.12
CA ASP A 75 7.43 17.13 0.40
C ASP A 75 8.34 17.00 -0.82
N GLY A 76 7.79 16.56 -1.94
CA GLY A 76 8.49 16.36 -3.18
C GLY A 76 7.82 15.31 -4.06
N THR A 77 8.38 15.13 -5.26
CA THR A 77 7.89 14.17 -6.24
C THR A 77 8.78 12.93 -6.27
N GLU A 78 8.15 11.77 -6.31
CA GLU A 78 8.85 10.49 -6.45
C GLU A 78 8.28 9.68 -7.61
N THR A 79 9.13 8.91 -8.27
CA THR A 79 8.67 7.94 -9.25
C THR A 79 8.27 6.66 -8.53
N VAL A 80 7.01 6.27 -8.70
CA VAL A 80 6.44 5.07 -8.10
C VAL A 80 6.17 4.00 -9.15
N MET A 81 6.19 2.73 -8.74
CA MET A 81 5.87 1.58 -9.59
C MET A 81 4.77 0.73 -8.99
N THR A 82 4.00 0.05 -9.83
CA THR A 82 2.94 -0.86 -9.39
C THR A 82 3.45 -2.06 -8.62
N ILE A 83 2.71 -2.41 -7.57
CA ILE A 83 2.92 -3.60 -6.75
C ILE A 83 1.61 -4.39 -6.60
N PRO A 84 1.68 -5.73 -6.43
CA PRO A 84 0.50 -6.56 -6.17
C PRO A 84 0.13 -6.50 -4.69
N TRP A 85 -0.48 -5.40 -4.25
CA TRP A 85 -0.79 -5.12 -2.85
C TRP A 85 -2.21 -5.57 -2.48
N GLY A 86 -2.46 -5.84 -1.19
CA GLY A 86 -3.77 -6.29 -0.68
C GLY A 86 -4.92 -5.34 -0.99
N ASP A 87 -4.60 -4.05 -1.11
CA ASP A 87 -5.57 -2.98 -1.40
C ASP A 87 -6.29 -3.11 -2.75
N LEU A 88 -5.71 -3.83 -3.70
CA LEU A 88 -6.42 -4.20 -4.95
C LEU A 88 -7.72 -4.97 -4.66
N SER A 89 -7.82 -5.61 -3.50
CA SER A 89 -9.01 -6.36 -3.07
C SER A 89 -9.80 -5.61 -2.01
N THR A 90 -9.14 -5.03 -1.00
CA THR A 90 -9.81 -4.35 0.10
C THR A 90 -10.43 -3.03 -0.33
N ALA A 91 -9.73 -2.19 -1.06
CA ALA A 91 -10.28 -0.95 -1.59
C ALA A 91 -11.48 -1.19 -2.52
N TYR A 92 -11.42 -2.22 -3.38
CA TYR A 92 -12.57 -2.62 -4.19
C TYR A 92 -13.77 -3.06 -3.33
N ARG A 93 -13.51 -3.81 -2.26
CA ARG A 93 -14.55 -4.26 -1.33
C ARG A 93 -15.22 -3.10 -0.60
N THR A 94 -14.44 -2.09 -0.26
CA THR A 94 -14.90 -0.91 0.48
C THR A 94 -15.62 0.10 -0.41
N THR A 95 -15.10 0.35 -1.62
CA THR A 95 -15.57 1.44 -2.50
C THR A 95 -16.40 0.98 -3.69
N GLY A 96 -16.17 -0.25 -4.17
CA GLY A 96 -16.76 -0.72 -5.44
C GLY A 96 -16.10 -0.16 -6.69
N ILE A 97 -15.08 0.71 -6.58
CA ILE A 97 -14.38 1.30 -7.72
C ILE A 97 -13.74 0.20 -8.57
N PRO A 98 -14.09 0.07 -9.86
CA PRO A 98 -13.71 -1.08 -10.67
C PRO A 98 -12.24 -1.10 -11.14
N ASN A 99 -11.57 0.06 -11.19
CA ASN A 99 -10.20 0.17 -11.66
C ASN A 99 -9.29 0.69 -10.54
N ILE A 100 -8.38 -0.16 -10.07
CA ILE A 100 -7.51 0.16 -8.93
C ILE A 100 -6.07 -0.21 -9.25
N ALA A 101 -5.15 0.72 -8.97
CA ALA A 101 -3.72 0.48 -9.03
C ALA A 101 -3.04 0.93 -7.73
N VAL A 102 -2.14 0.11 -7.22
CA VAL A 102 -1.35 0.42 -6.03
C VAL A 102 0.11 0.52 -6.42
N TYR A 103 0.76 1.56 -5.93
CA TYR A 103 2.13 1.90 -6.25
C TYR A 103 2.97 2.01 -4.97
N VAL A 104 4.27 1.86 -5.13
CA VAL A 104 5.26 2.13 -4.08
C VAL A 104 6.41 2.94 -4.64
N ALA A 105 6.88 3.89 -3.86
CA ALA A 105 8.12 4.60 -4.13
C ALA A 105 9.31 3.67 -3.83
N VAL A 106 10.23 3.58 -4.78
CA VAL A 106 11.48 2.84 -4.63
C VAL A 106 12.63 3.66 -5.21
N PRO A 107 13.84 3.54 -4.67
CA PRO A 107 15.00 4.22 -5.23
C PRO A 107 15.18 3.91 -6.72
N ASP A 108 15.57 4.89 -7.51
CA ASP A 108 15.73 4.76 -8.96
C ASP A 108 16.64 3.60 -9.35
N ALA A 109 17.71 3.36 -8.60
CA ALA A 109 18.63 2.26 -8.85
C ALA A 109 17.92 0.88 -8.71
N VAL A 110 17.05 0.74 -7.70
CA VAL A 110 16.26 -0.49 -7.49
C VAL A 110 15.25 -0.65 -8.61
N ARG A 111 14.52 0.42 -8.97
CA ARG A 111 13.56 0.41 -10.06
C ARG A 111 14.17 0.00 -11.39
N HIS A 112 15.33 0.59 -11.75
CA HIS A 112 16.06 0.22 -12.97
C HIS A 112 16.56 -1.23 -12.92
N ALA A 113 17.09 -1.68 -11.78
CA ALA A 113 17.52 -3.07 -11.62
C ALA A 113 16.35 -4.06 -11.84
N LEU A 114 15.16 -3.76 -11.29
CA LEU A 114 13.96 -4.56 -11.48
C LEU A 114 13.52 -4.60 -12.95
N MET A 115 13.57 -3.46 -13.65
CA MET A 115 13.24 -3.39 -15.08
C MET A 115 14.20 -4.23 -15.94
N VAL A 116 15.50 -4.19 -15.64
CA VAL A 116 16.52 -4.99 -16.36
C VAL A 116 16.38 -6.49 -16.02
N ALA A 117 16.02 -6.83 -14.79
CA ALA A 117 15.83 -8.21 -14.35
C ALA A 117 14.50 -8.82 -14.84
N ARG A 118 13.55 -8.02 -15.28
CA ARG A 118 12.21 -8.45 -15.71
C ARG A 118 12.18 -9.61 -16.72
N PRO A 119 13.04 -9.68 -17.78
CA PRO A 119 13.06 -10.82 -18.69
C PRO A 119 13.41 -12.14 -17.99
N PHE A 120 13.98 -12.08 -16.80
CA PHE A 120 14.44 -13.23 -16.00
C PHE A 120 13.55 -13.51 -14.79
N GLU A 121 12.34 -12.90 -14.69
CA GLU A 121 11.40 -13.07 -13.56
C GLU A 121 11.20 -14.56 -13.21
N GLY A 122 11.04 -15.43 -14.20
CA GLY A 122 10.90 -16.88 -13.97
C GLY A 122 12.09 -17.53 -13.28
N LEU A 123 13.31 -17.00 -13.46
CA LEU A 123 14.49 -17.49 -12.75
C LEU A 123 14.46 -17.10 -11.28
N PHE A 124 13.99 -15.87 -10.99
CA PHE A 124 13.84 -15.38 -9.61
C PHE A 124 12.70 -16.08 -8.86
N ALA A 125 11.72 -16.65 -9.57
CA ALA A 125 10.68 -17.49 -8.99
C ALA A 125 11.17 -18.87 -8.55
N ALA A 126 12.36 -19.32 -9.04
CA ALA A 126 12.90 -20.63 -8.73
C ALA A 126 13.29 -20.76 -7.24
N ASP A 127 12.85 -21.83 -6.58
CA ASP A 127 13.08 -22.08 -5.14
C ASP A 127 14.55 -21.97 -4.69
N PRO A 128 15.55 -22.45 -5.46
CA PRO A 128 16.96 -22.32 -5.06
C PRO A 128 17.41 -20.85 -5.01
N VAL A 129 16.97 -20.04 -5.99
CA VAL A 129 17.32 -18.61 -6.09
C VAL A 129 16.66 -17.84 -4.96
N GLN A 130 15.39 -18.10 -4.70
CA GLN A 130 14.67 -17.47 -3.59
C GLN A 130 15.29 -17.82 -2.23
N ARG A 131 15.64 -19.08 -2.00
CA ARG A 131 16.33 -19.51 -0.76
C ARG A 131 17.67 -18.81 -0.59
N PHE A 132 18.45 -18.67 -1.66
CA PHE A 132 19.73 -17.98 -1.66
C PHE A 132 19.55 -16.49 -1.30
N LEU A 133 18.63 -15.79 -1.99
CA LEU A 133 18.35 -14.36 -1.73
C LEU A 133 17.84 -14.11 -0.30
N LYS A 134 16.94 -14.97 0.20
CA LYS A 134 16.47 -14.88 1.60
C LYS A 134 17.60 -15.13 2.60
N GLY A 135 18.51 -16.04 2.31
CA GLY A 135 19.70 -16.27 3.13
C GLY A 135 20.65 -15.06 3.18
N LEU A 136 20.76 -14.30 2.07
CA LEU A 136 21.49 -13.02 2.08
C LEU A 136 20.80 -12.00 2.97
N VAL A 137 19.46 -11.89 2.90
CA VAL A 137 18.70 -10.98 3.80
C VAL A 137 18.94 -11.34 5.25
N ASP A 138 18.88 -12.63 5.62
CA ASP A 138 19.12 -13.08 7.01
C ASP A 138 20.52 -12.75 7.50
N ARG A 139 21.50 -12.69 6.61
CA ARG A 139 22.89 -12.45 6.96
C ARG A 139 23.27 -10.97 7.04
N PHE A 140 22.62 -10.12 6.25
CA PHE A 140 23.07 -8.73 6.04
C PHE A 140 22.04 -7.66 6.40
N VAL A 141 20.82 -8.03 6.81
CA VAL A 141 19.75 -7.08 7.11
C VAL A 141 19.28 -7.23 8.54
N ASP A 142 19.68 -6.30 9.39
CA ASP A 142 19.27 -6.25 10.79
C ASP A 142 17.89 -5.61 11.02
N GLY A 143 17.32 -4.98 9.97
CA GLY A 143 16.06 -4.23 10.07
C GLY A 143 16.22 -2.86 10.77
N PRO A 144 15.12 -2.07 10.84
CA PRO A 144 15.17 -0.75 11.47
C PRO A 144 15.28 -0.86 12.98
N SER A 145 16.17 -0.04 13.58
CA SER A 145 16.27 0.10 15.05
C SER A 145 15.05 0.84 15.62
N GLU A 146 14.81 0.76 16.93
CA GLU A 146 13.74 1.52 17.59
C GLU A 146 13.89 3.03 17.41
N VAL A 147 15.13 3.52 17.40
CA VAL A 147 15.43 4.95 17.18
C VAL A 147 15.10 5.37 15.74
N ASP A 148 15.34 4.49 14.75
CA ASP A 148 14.99 4.75 13.36
C ASP A 148 13.46 4.77 13.19
N ARG A 149 12.76 3.80 13.79
CA ARG A 149 11.28 3.74 13.77
C ARG A 149 10.62 4.99 14.34
N ALA A 150 11.16 5.54 15.42
CA ALA A 150 10.61 6.75 16.05
C ALA A 150 10.70 8.00 15.17
N LYS A 151 11.54 7.98 14.13
CA LYS A 151 11.76 9.10 13.19
C LYS A 151 11.17 8.87 11.81
N ASN A 152 10.79 7.63 11.52
CA ASN A 152 10.25 7.27 10.22
C ASN A 152 8.81 7.77 10.08
N GLU A 153 8.51 8.30 8.92
CA GLU A 153 7.17 8.67 8.48
C GLU A 153 6.82 7.88 7.22
N THR A 154 5.58 7.56 7.06
CA THR A 154 5.07 7.01 5.81
C THR A 154 3.94 7.88 5.30
N VAL A 155 4.01 8.17 4.02
CA VAL A 155 3.01 8.96 3.32
C VAL A 155 2.24 8.06 2.37
N VAL A 156 0.92 8.09 2.49
CA VAL A 156 0.01 7.44 1.55
C VAL A 156 -0.68 8.53 0.74
N TRP A 157 -0.43 8.54 -0.55
CA TRP A 157 -1.12 9.39 -1.50
C TRP A 157 -2.25 8.60 -2.15
N GLY A 158 -3.39 9.24 -2.35
CA GLY A 158 -4.53 8.66 -3.04
C GLY A 158 -5.15 9.63 -4.03
N GLU A 159 -5.62 9.09 -5.15
CA GLU A 159 -6.34 9.81 -6.22
C GLU A 159 -7.49 8.96 -6.71
N ALA A 160 -8.69 9.52 -6.70
CA ALA A 160 -9.84 8.93 -7.35
C ALA A 160 -10.35 9.85 -8.47
N TRP A 161 -10.76 9.26 -9.58
CA TRP A 161 -11.30 10.03 -10.70
C TRP A 161 -12.42 9.29 -11.42
N SER A 162 -13.30 10.07 -12.06
CA SER A 162 -14.36 9.57 -12.93
C SER A 162 -13.98 9.83 -14.39
N GLU A 163 -13.95 8.80 -15.23
CA GLU A 163 -13.78 8.96 -16.66
C GLU A 163 -15.00 9.61 -17.32
N GLU A 164 -16.17 9.47 -16.71
CA GLU A 164 -17.43 10.01 -17.27
C GLU A 164 -17.53 11.52 -17.08
N THR A 165 -17.18 12.03 -15.89
CA THR A 165 -17.29 13.46 -15.55
C THR A 165 -15.97 14.22 -15.75
N GLY A 166 -14.84 13.52 -15.74
CA GLY A 166 -13.49 14.11 -15.73
C GLY A 166 -13.10 14.69 -14.37
N GLU A 167 -13.93 14.52 -13.34
CA GLU A 167 -13.62 14.99 -11.99
C GLU A 167 -12.54 14.13 -11.34
N THR A 168 -11.71 14.78 -10.54
CA THR A 168 -10.59 14.14 -9.82
C THR A 168 -10.51 14.70 -8.41
N VAL A 169 -10.32 13.83 -7.43
CA VAL A 169 -10.03 14.19 -6.04
C VAL A 169 -8.74 13.52 -5.58
N GLN A 170 -7.97 14.23 -4.77
CA GLN A 170 -6.74 13.72 -4.19
C GLN A 170 -6.72 13.96 -2.69
N SER A 171 -6.03 13.09 -1.96
CA SER A 171 -5.75 13.25 -0.53
C SER A 171 -4.42 12.61 -0.19
N ILE A 172 -3.75 13.18 0.81
CA ILE A 172 -2.52 12.64 1.38
C ILE A 172 -2.79 12.30 2.84
N LEU A 173 -2.40 11.09 3.23
CA LEU A 173 -2.40 10.62 4.60
C LEU A 173 -0.96 10.47 5.08
N ARG A 174 -0.59 11.16 6.16
CA ARG A 174 0.70 11.02 6.82
C ARG A 174 0.53 10.17 8.06
N THR A 175 1.43 9.22 8.24
CA THR A 175 1.38 8.28 9.35
C THR A 175 2.77 8.15 10.00
N PRO A 176 2.84 7.75 11.27
CA PRO A 176 4.08 7.29 11.87
C PRO A 176 4.67 6.08 11.12
N ASP A 177 5.78 5.57 11.63
CA ASP A 177 6.40 4.32 11.17
C ASP A 177 5.37 3.20 10.96
N THR A 178 5.53 2.45 9.87
CA THR A 178 4.60 1.38 9.48
C THR A 178 4.40 0.30 10.54
N TYR A 179 5.45 -0.03 11.30
CA TYR A 179 5.39 -1.05 12.37
C TYR A 179 4.68 -0.53 13.60
N ALA A 180 4.96 0.73 14.00
CA ALA A 180 4.27 1.38 15.11
C ALA A 180 2.77 1.49 14.82
N LEU A 181 2.40 1.99 13.64
CA LEU A 181 1.00 2.10 13.25
C LEU A 181 0.31 0.72 13.17
N THR A 182 1.02 -0.32 12.75
CA THR A 182 0.46 -1.69 12.72
C THR A 182 0.00 -2.13 14.09
N VAL A 183 0.77 -1.87 15.15
CA VAL A 183 0.41 -2.22 16.52
C VAL A 183 -0.81 -1.44 16.98
N GLU A 184 -0.78 -0.12 16.84
CA GLU A 184 -1.88 0.77 17.24
C GLU A 184 -3.19 0.42 16.49
N ALA A 185 -3.12 0.25 15.18
CA ALA A 185 -4.27 -0.10 14.35
C ALA A 185 -4.85 -1.48 14.71
N ALA A 186 -3.99 -2.46 14.96
CA ALA A 186 -4.45 -3.81 15.33
C ALA A 186 -5.14 -3.81 16.69
N LEU A 187 -4.59 -3.10 17.68
CA LEU A 187 -5.19 -2.97 19.01
C LEU A 187 -6.52 -2.22 18.93
N ALA A 188 -6.57 -1.06 18.28
CA ALA A 188 -7.80 -0.27 18.13
C ALA A 188 -8.91 -1.05 17.40
N CYS A 189 -8.56 -1.81 16.36
CA CYS A 189 -9.54 -2.69 15.71
C CYS A 189 -10.05 -3.79 16.64
N ALA A 190 -9.15 -4.44 17.41
CA ALA A 190 -9.52 -5.51 18.33
C ALA A 190 -10.44 -4.99 19.45
N GLU A 191 -10.12 -3.86 20.05
CA GLU A 191 -10.96 -3.20 21.08
C GLU A 191 -12.35 -2.91 20.55
N ARG A 192 -12.49 -2.29 19.37
CA ARG A 192 -13.78 -1.98 18.75
C ARG A 192 -14.61 -3.23 18.43
N VAL A 193 -13.95 -4.31 18.02
CA VAL A 193 -14.64 -5.60 17.79
C VAL A 193 -15.15 -6.16 19.10
N LEU A 194 -14.36 -6.13 20.17
CA LEU A 194 -14.76 -6.61 21.51
C LEU A 194 -15.90 -5.77 22.10
N ASP A 195 -15.93 -4.46 21.82
CA ASP A 195 -16.99 -3.54 22.21
C ASP A 195 -18.28 -3.70 21.35
N GLY A 196 -18.26 -4.61 20.37
CA GLY A 196 -19.42 -4.87 19.52
C GLY A 196 -19.65 -3.83 18.43
N ALA A 197 -18.67 -2.97 18.13
CA ALA A 197 -18.80 -1.93 17.11
C ALA A 197 -18.74 -2.45 15.66
N ALA A 198 -18.33 -3.71 15.45
CA ALA A 198 -18.26 -4.32 14.14
C ALA A 198 -19.42 -5.28 13.89
N ALA A 199 -20.10 -5.14 12.74
CA ALA A 199 -21.10 -6.12 12.32
C ALA A 199 -20.43 -7.47 11.97
N ALA A 200 -21.15 -8.57 12.19
CA ALA A 200 -20.68 -9.92 11.86
C ALA A 200 -20.37 -10.08 10.36
N GLY A 201 -19.40 -10.93 10.05
CA GLY A 201 -18.95 -11.25 8.70
C GLY A 201 -17.64 -10.55 8.34
N PHE A 202 -17.22 -10.69 7.07
CA PHE A 202 -16.01 -10.03 6.57
C PHE A 202 -16.25 -8.52 6.42
N ARG A 203 -15.40 -7.73 7.02
CA ARG A 203 -15.33 -6.27 6.88
C ARG A 203 -13.89 -5.83 6.69
N THR A 204 -13.70 -4.81 5.86
CA THR A 204 -12.46 -4.02 5.84
C THR A 204 -12.47 -3.04 7.02
N PRO A 205 -11.33 -2.48 7.43
CA PRO A 205 -11.30 -1.51 8.53
C PRO A 205 -12.22 -0.31 8.29
N ALA A 206 -12.16 0.31 7.12
CA ALA A 206 -13.03 1.43 6.79
C ALA A 206 -14.49 0.99 6.61
N GLY A 207 -14.74 -0.20 6.08
CA GLY A 207 -16.07 -0.79 5.98
C GLY A 207 -16.71 -1.16 7.33
N ALA A 208 -15.89 -1.30 8.39
CA ALA A 208 -16.35 -1.56 9.75
C ALA A 208 -16.51 -0.29 10.59
N PHE A 209 -15.56 0.64 10.48
CA PHE A 209 -15.37 1.74 11.41
C PHE A 209 -15.44 3.14 10.76
N GLY A 210 -15.62 3.20 9.44
CA GLY A 210 -15.66 4.44 8.66
C GLY A 210 -14.28 4.92 8.16
N PRO A 211 -14.28 5.90 7.24
CA PRO A 211 -13.07 6.42 6.61
C PRO A 211 -12.16 7.19 7.57
N ASP A 212 -12.71 7.74 8.62
CA ASP A 212 -11.98 8.57 9.60
C ASP A 212 -11.35 7.75 10.74
N PHE A 213 -11.61 6.44 10.80
CA PHE A 213 -11.04 5.57 11.82
C PHE A 213 -9.52 5.72 11.95
N VAL A 214 -8.83 5.82 10.82
CA VAL A 214 -7.36 5.96 10.81
C VAL A 214 -6.90 7.27 11.46
N LEU A 215 -7.70 8.33 11.45
CA LEU A 215 -7.37 9.63 12.04
C LEU A 215 -7.43 9.63 13.57
N GLU A 216 -8.06 8.62 14.17
CA GLU A 216 -8.07 8.43 15.63
C GLU A 216 -6.77 7.82 16.14
N LEU A 217 -5.95 7.25 15.25
CA LEU A 217 -4.67 6.66 15.60
C LEU A 217 -3.63 7.76 15.83
N PRO A 218 -2.74 7.59 16.85
CA PRO A 218 -1.76 8.61 17.19
C PRO A 218 -0.84 8.99 16.01
N GLY A 219 -0.68 10.30 15.78
CA GLY A 219 0.24 10.85 14.78
C GLY A 219 -0.22 10.74 13.33
N VAL A 220 -1.46 10.33 13.09
CA VAL A 220 -2.03 10.26 11.74
C VAL A 220 -2.72 11.58 11.39
N THR A 221 -2.45 12.08 10.18
CA THR A 221 -3.08 13.28 9.64
C THR A 221 -3.47 13.08 8.19
N ARG A 222 -4.55 13.74 7.75
CA ARG A 222 -5.02 13.72 6.36
C ARG A 222 -5.14 15.14 5.82
N GLN A 223 -4.74 15.33 4.56
CA GLN A 223 -4.85 16.59 3.84
C GLN A 223 -5.48 16.33 2.47
N ASP A 224 -6.56 17.03 2.18
CA ASP A 224 -7.24 17.02 0.87
C ASP A 224 -6.59 18.01 -0.10
N ARG A 225 -6.65 17.66 -1.39
CA ARG A 225 -6.13 18.47 -2.50
C ARG A 225 -7.12 18.52 -3.66
#